data_a3ec66db69da324be8a14b9452fd8397
#
_entry.id   a3ec66db69da324be8a14b9452fd8397
#
_cell.length_a   1.000
_cell.length_b   1.000
_cell.length_c   1.000
_cell.angle_alpha   90.00
_cell.angle_beta   90.00
_cell.angle_gamma   90.00
#
_symmetry.space_group_name_H-M   'P 1'
#
loop_
_entity.id
_entity.type
_entity.pdbx_description
1 polymer ?
#
loop_
_entity_poly.entity_id
_entity_poly.type
_entity_poly.pdbx_seq_one_letter_code
_entity_poly.pdbx_strand_id
1 'polypeptide(L)'
;MKQALAFVVAVALVGGAWFVRTEFIAPTDDPGGTDPAEDVAEQPVTGLAVACDAVLGTACPAGSARLGSQALVDAFSTPDVAHDVLVAPTVVVEMIEESGRSTTTLSDDRRVVATSPIVLVVASGRETDVMDCGPTWTCASSLVTTGDLRPAFADPSTDTEGIAGVAALAGGYFAEAGAPFNLTGFSTGGFIGWLDAVQRESTVSPSGVENIIRFAGSQNDSAVVTEAEALDVTGRAAQNVPVILYPEPVASLAVVAVAVGDADPDDARDVGEQVGAQLRDAGWRGPDGASADGGPAVGEDDGLPSGGVLVALRQRWEQ
;
A
#
# COMPACT_ATOMS: atom_id res chain seq x y z
N MET A 1 -25.73 44.08 -14.07
CA MET A 1 -24.35 44.27 -14.58
C MET A 1 -23.32 43.42 -13.84
N LYS A 2 -23.32 43.30 -12.50
CA LYS A 2 -22.30 42.49 -11.77
C LYS A 2 -22.31 40.97 -12.10
N GLN A 3 -23.49 40.39 -12.35
CA GLN A 3 -23.63 38.97 -12.68
C GLN A 3 -23.15 38.62 -14.11
N ALA A 4 -23.35 39.54 -15.08
CA ALA A 4 -22.89 39.36 -16.45
C ALA A 4 -21.34 39.38 -16.53
N LEU A 5 -20.69 40.23 -15.73
CA LEU A 5 -19.23 40.32 -15.67
C LEU A 5 -18.58 39.04 -15.12
N ALA A 6 -19.19 38.44 -14.07
CA ALA A 6 -18.70 37.18 -13.49
C ALA A 6 -18.78 35.99 -14.47
N PHE A 7 -19.83 35.95 -15.30
CA PHE A 7 -19.98 34.91 -16.31
C PHE A 7 -18.92 35.03 -17.43
N VAL A 8 -18.63 36.25 -17.89
CA VAL A 8 -17.59 36.47 -18.91
C VAL A 8 -16.20 36.11 -18.40
N VAL A 9 -15.87 36.41 -17.14
CA VAL A 9 -14.58 36.03 -16.54
C VAL A 9 -14.46 34.52 -16.39
N ALA A 10 -15.52 33.81 -15.98
CA ALA A 10 -15.51 32.36 -15.85
C ALA A 10 -15.30 31.66 -17.22
N VAL A 11 -15.97 32.13 -18.26
CA VAL A 11 -15.81 31.59 -19.62
C VAL A 11 -14.39 31.85 -20.17
N ALA A 12 -13.81 33.01 -19.90
CA ALA A 12 -12.46 33.33 -20.30
C ALA A 12 -11.40 32.48 -19.61
N LEU A 13 -11.60 32.15 -18.32
CA LEU A 13 -10.67 31.27 -17.58
C LEU A 13 -10.74 29.82 -18.05
N VAL A 14 -11.93 29.31 -18.33
CA VAL A 14 -12.10 27.95 -18.86
C VAL A 14 -11.55 27.84 -20.28
N GLY A 15 -11.83 28.83 -21.15
CA GLY A 15 -11.29 28.88 -22.52
C GLY A 15 -9.75 29.04 -22.54
N GLY A 16 -9.20 29.85 -21.64
CA GLY A 16 -7.74 30.03 -21.51
C GLY A 16 -7.03 28.74 -21.05
N ALA A 17 -7.62 28.03 -20.08
CA ALA A 17 -7.06 26.76 -19.63
C ALA A 17 -7.09 25.67 -20.71
N TRP A 18 -8.16 25.63 -21.52
CA TRP A 18 -8.26 24.69 -22.62
C TRP A 18 -7.26 25.01 -23.75
N PHE A 19 -7.08 26.29 -24.11
CA PHE A 19 -6.14 26.74 -25.11
C PHE A 19 -4.68 26.43 -24.70
N VAL A 20 -4.30 26.70 -23.46
CA VAL A 20 -2.95 26.36 -22.94
C VAL A 20 -2.69 24.87 -23.03
N ARG A 21 -3.70 24.04 -22.72
CA ARG A 21 -3.56 22.58 -22.78
C ARG A 21 -3.36 22.07 -24.21
N THR A 22 -4.03 22.66 -25.20
CA THR A 22 -3.95 22.18 -26.59
C THR A 22 -2.72 22.69 -27.35
N GLU A 23 -2.24 23.91 -27.04
CA GLU A 23 -1.15 24.53 -27.77
C GLU A 23 0.24 24.35 -27.13
N PHE A 24 0.29 24.17 -25.78
CA PHE A 24 1.58 24.11 -25.08
C PHE A 24 1.91 22.71 -24.49
N ILE A 25 0.97 21.77 -24.45
CA ILE A 25 1.17 20.43 -23.90
C ILE A 25 1.04 19.33 -24.96
N ALA A 26 0.57 19.66 -26.18
CA ALA A 26 0.59 18.69 -27.27
C ALA A 26 2.04 18.45 -27.72
N PRO A 27 2.51 17.19 -27.81
CA PRO A 27 3.83 16.91 -28.31
C PRO A 27 3.95 17.42 -29.77
N THR A 28 4.94 18.26 -30.03
CA THR A 28 5.35 18.62 -31.41
C THR A 28 5.93 17.36 -32.05
N ASP A 29 5.26 16.81 -33.04
CA ASP A 29 5.82 15.83 -33.95
C ASP A 29 7.01 16.50 -34.68
N ASP A 30 8.22 16.21 -34.23
CA ASP A 30 9.45 16.57 -34.90
C ASP A 30 9.90 15.35 -35.76
N PRO A 31 9.80 15.39 -37.09
CA PRO A 31 10.19 14.30 -37.95
C PRO A 31 11.69 14.39 -38.26
N GLY A 32 12.55 13.96 -37.35
CA GLY A 32 13.98 13.90 -37.69
C GLY A 32 14.93 13.85 -36.49
N GLY A 33 14.95 12.77 -35.79
CA GLY A 33 15.98 12.48 -34.80
C GLY A 33 16.02 10.99 -34.49
N THR A 34 16.82 10.25 -35.24
CA THR A 34 17.20 8.87 -34.93
C THR A 34 18.13 8.86 -33.74
N ASP A 35 17.59 8.63 -32.56
CA ASP A 35 18.32 8.02 -31.45
C ASP A 35 17.47 6.83 -30.96
N PRO A 36 17.98 5.60 -31.07
CA PRO A 36 17.33 4.45 -30.51
C PRO A 36 17.67 4.39 -29.00
N ALA A 37 17.00 5.20 -28.19
CA ALA A 37 16.69 4.75 -26.86
C ALA A 37 15.73 3.58 -27.07
N GLU A 38 16.23 2.35 -26.97
CA GLU A 38 15.39 1.17 -26.86
C GLU A 38 14.47 1.39 -25.66
N ASP A 39 13.26 1.92 -25.94
CA ASP A 39 12.10 1.61 -25.13
C ASP A 39 12.05 0.08 -25.12
N VAL A 40 12.54 -0.53 -24.06
CA VAL A 40 12.23 -1.91 -23.73
C VAL A 40 10.74 -1.89 -23.40
N ALA A 41 9.92 -1.90 -24.48
CA ALA A 41 8.51 -2.16 -24.37
C ALA A 41 8.42 -3.52 -23.69
N GLU A 42 8.08 -3.51 -22.38
CA GLU A 42 7.76 -4.71 -21.62
C GLU A 42 6.79 -5.53 -22.46
N GLN A 43 7.28 -6.66 -22.96
CA GLN A 43 6.44 -7.57 -23.71
C GLN A 43 5.38 -8.08 -22.74
N PRO A 44 4.09 -7.93 -23.06
CA PRO A 44 3.05 -8.54 -22.25
C PRO A 44 3.37 -10.03 -22.13
N VAL A 45 3.27 -10.59 -20.93
CA VAL A 45 3.36 -12.05 -20.73
C VAL A 45 2.26 -12.62 -21.61
N THR A 46 2.67 -13.17 -22.77
CA THR A 46 1.76 -13.39 -23.91
C THR A 46 0.77 -14.47 -23.56
N GLY A 47 -0.48 -14.09 -23.36
CA GLY A 47 -1.63 -14.96 -23.30
C GLY A 47 -2.19 -15.24 -21.90
N LEU A 48 -1.54 -14.81 -20.82
CA LEU A 48 -2.04 -15.02 -19.45
C LEU A 48 -2.87 -13.83 -18.97
N ALA A 49 -4.00 -14.13 -18.32
CA ALA A 49 -4.80 -13.13 -17.63
C ALA A 49 -4.28 -12.97 -16.19
N VAL A 50 -3.60 -11.86 -15.90
CA VAL A 50 -3.00 -11.59 -14.59
C VAL A 50 -3.85 -10.62 -13.80
N ALA A 51 -4.22 -10.98 -12.56
CA ALA A 51 -4.68 -10.06 -11.53
C ALA A 51 -3.50 -9.63 -10.65
N CYS A 52 -3.39 -8.35 -10.37
CA CYS A 52 -2.26 -7.80 -9.65
C CYS A 52 -2.75 -6.81 -8.60
N ASP A 53 -2.22 -6.91 -7.37
CA ASP A 53 -2.58 -5.96 -6.32
C ASP A 53 -2.06 -4.55 -6.67
N ALA A 54 -2.92 -3.56 -6.48
CA ALA A 54 -2.62 -2.17 -6.81
C ALA A 54 -1.42 -1.61 -6.02
N VAL A 55 -1.11 -2.14 -4.83
CA VAL A 55 0.05 -1.74 -4.01
C VAL A 55 1.39 -1.97 -4.73
N LEU A 56 1.42 -2.90 -5.70
CA LEU A 56 2.62 -3.21 -6.49
C LEU A 56 2.91 -2.17 -7.59
N GLY A 57 1.98 -1.25 -7.81
CA GLY A 57 2.16 -0.09 -8.69
C GLY A 57 2.56 -0.47 -10.12
N THR A 58 3.67 0.10 -10.60
CA THR A 58 4.18 -0.13 -11.96
C THR A 58 4.86 -1.50 -12.13
N ALA A 59 5.15 -2.22 -11.05
CA ALA A 59 5.70 -3.57 -11.13
C ALA A 59 4.68 -4.62 -11.62
N CYS A 60 3.40 -4.30 -11.63
CA CYS A 60 2.38 -5.14 -12.24
C CYS A 60 2.59 -5.26 -13.77
N PRO A 61 2.55 -6.46 -14.35
CA PRO A 61 2.73 -6.67 -15.79
C PRO A 61 1.81 -5.79 -16.63
N ALA A 62 2.28 -5.37 -17.81
CA ALA A 62 1.47 -4.61 -18.75
C ALA A 62 0.21 -5.42 -19.15
N GLY A 63 -0.96 -4.78 -19.07
CA GLY A 63 -2.24 -5.42 -19.38
C GLY A 63 -2.86 -6.22 -18.24
N SER A 64 -2.20 -6.33 -17.07
CA SER A 64 -2.81 -6.94 -15.88
C SER A 64 -3.98 -6.11 -15.33
N ALA A 65 -4.95 -6.78 -14.70
CA ALA A 65 -5.98 -6.12 -13.91
C ALA A 65 -5.37 -5.67 -12.57
N ARG A 66 -5.19 -4.35 -12.37
CA ARG A 66 -4.71 -3.77 -11.11
C ARG A 66 -5.88 -3.50 -10.20
N LEU A 67 -5.96 -4.22 -9.10
CA LEU A 67 -7.09 -4.20 -8.17
C LEU A 67 -6.59 -3.95 -6.75
N GLY A 68 -7.30 -3.13 -5.98
CA GLY A 68 -7.07 -3.04 -4.54
C GLY A 68 -7.52 -4.32 -3.83
N SER A 69 -7.08 -4.52 -2.59
CA SER A 69 -7.29 -5.78 -1.86
C SER A 69 -8.77 -6.18 -1.73
N GLN A 70 -9.69 -5.22 -1.53
CA GLN A 70 -11.12 -5.54 -1.48
C GLN A 70 -11.63 -6.02 -2.85
N ALA A 71 -11.25 -5.34 -3.93
CA ALA A 71 -11.65 -5.72 -5.27
C ALA A 71 -11.07 -7.09 -5.69
N LEU A 72 -9.86 -7.44 -5.21
CA LEU A 72 -9.30 -8.79 -5.36
C LEU A 72 -10.15 -9.83 -4.63
N VAL A 73 -10.47 -9.61 -3.34
CA VAL A 73 -11.34 -10.52 -2.58
C VAL A 73 -12.69 -10.71 -3.27
N ASP A 74 -13.28 -9.65 -3.79
CA ASP A 74 -14.57 -9.71 -4.50
C ASP A 74 -14.45 -10.45 -5.86
N ALA A 75 -13.39 -10.19 -6.64
CA ALA A 75 -13.14 -10.84 -7.92
C ALA A 75 -12.97 -12.37 -7.76
N PHE A 76 -12.25 -12.78 -6.71
CA PHE A 76 -12.03 -14.20 -6.41
C PHE A 76 -13.16 -14.87 -5.61
N SER A 77 -14.19 -14.11 -5.22
CA SER A 77 -15.42 -14.64 -4.60
C SER A 77 -16.45 -15.10 -5.63
N THR A 78 -16.16 -14.98 -6.93
CA THR A 78 -17.05 -15.43 -8.02
C THR A 78 -16.63 -16.82 -8.50
N PRO A 79 -17.57 -17.67 -8.98
CA PRO A 79 -17.23 -19.01 -9.44
C PRO A 79 -16.41 -19.03 -10.75
N ASP A 80 -16.52 -17.98 -11.56
CA ASP A 80 -15.84 -17.86 -12.85
C ASP A 80 -14.76 -16.77 -12.77
N VAL A 81 -13.62 -17.09 -12.14
CA VAL A 81 -12.49 -16.18 -12.09
C VAL A 81 -11.82 -16.11 -13.45
N ALA A 82 -11.72 -14.90 -14.01
CA ALA A 82 -11.20 -14.65 -15.35
C ALA A 82 -9.67 -14.48 -15.39
N HIS A 83 -8.96 -14.96 -14.36
CA HIS A 83 -7.51 -14.77 -14.22
C HIS A 83 -6.80 -16.12 -14.09
N ASP A 84 -5.61 -16.22 -14.70
CA ASP A 84 -4.75 -17.39 -14.65
C ASP A 84 -3.71 -17.27 -13.53
N VAL A 85 -3.29 -16.04 -13.22
CA VAL A 85 -2.27 -15.73 -12.19
C VAL A 85 -2.75 -14.58 -11.31
N LEU A 86 -2.56 -14.74 -10.00
CA LEU A 86 -2.71 -13.68 -9.00
C LEU A 86 -1.32 -13.28 -8.49
N VAL A 87 -0.98 -11.99 -8.55
CA VAL A 87 0.21 -11.41 -7.91
C VAL A 87 -0.23 -10.45 -6.82
N ALA A 88 0.03 -10.82 -5.58
CA ALA A 88 -0.42 -10.04 -4.43
C ALA A 88 0.46 -10.30 -3.18
N PRO A 89 0.42 -9.44 -2.17
CA PRO A 89 0.93 -9.79 -0.84
C PRO A 89 0.26 -11.05 -0.28
N THR A 90 1.02 -11.87 0.42
CA THR A 90 0.55 -13.14 1.04
C THR A 90 -0.73 -12.93 1.83
N VAL A 91 -0.78 -11.85 2.60
CA VAL A 91 -1.93 -11.47 3.41
C VAL A 91 -3.22 -11.27 2.59
N VAL A 92 -3.14 -10.80 1.35
CA VAL A 92 -4.30 -10.67 0.45
C VAL A 92 -4.75 -12.04 -0.06
N VAL A 93 -3.79 -12.92 -0.39
CA VAL A 93 -4.10 -14.31 -0.77
C VAL A 93 -4.85 -15.01 0.38
N GLU A 94 -4.39 -14.85 1.61
CA GLU A 94 -5.08 -15.37 2.80
C GLU A 94 -6.46 -14.74 3.01
N MET A 95 -6.61 -13.42 2.78
CA MET A 95 -7.91 -12.75 2.84
C MET A 95 -8.90 -13.35 1.84
N ILE A 96 -8.46 -13.69 0.62
CA ILE A 96 -9.28 -14.36 -0.39
C ILE A 96 -9.72 -15.73 0.13
N GLU A 97 -8.79 -16.55 0.61
CA GLU A 97 -9.07 -17.91 1.10
C GLU A 97 -9.97 -17.93 2.35
N GLU A 98 -9.67 -17.08 3.31
CA GLU A 98 -10.39 -17.02 4.60
C GLU A 98 -11.68 -16.20 4.53
N SER A 99 -11.95 -15.50 3.42
CA SER A 99 -13.24 -14.82 3.20
C SER A 99 -14.43 -15.79 3.24
N GLY A 100 -14.17 -17.08 3.03
CA GLY A 100 -15.19 -18.13 2.94
C GLY A 100 -16.10 -17.99 1.70
N ARG A 101 -15.75 -17.10 0.79
CA ARG A 101 -16.50 -16.81 -0.43
C ARG A 101 -15.82 -17.36 -1.68
N SER A 102 -14.52 -17.60 -1.63
CA SER A 102 -13.76 -18.10 -2.77
C SER A 102 -14.18 -19.56 -3.08
N THR A 103 -14.56 -19.78 -4.33
CA THR A 103 -14.77 -21.12 -4.90
C THR A 103 -13.62 -21.54 -5.79
N THR A 104 -12.66 -20.65 -6.00
CA THR A 104 -11.49 -20.82 -6.86
C THR A 104 -10.34 -21.35 -6.03
N THR A 105 -9.66 -22.38 -6.54
CA THR A 105 -8.46 -22.93 -5.92
C THR A 105 -7.27 -22.03 -6.27
N LEU A 106 -6.53 -21.59 -5.26
CA LEU A 106 -5.22 -20.97 -5.43
C LEU A 106 -4.14 -22.02 -5.16
N SER A 107 -3.07 -22.00 -5.96
CA SER A 107 -1.97 -22.95 -5.80
C SER A 107 -1.29 -22.78 -4.43
N ASP A 108 -0.87 -23.92 -3.85
CA ASP A 108 -0.05 -23.94 -2.62
C ASP A 108 1.43 -23.59 -2.89
N ASP A 109 1.89 -23.60 -4.15
CA ASP A 109 3.26 -23.18 -4.51
C ASP A 109 3.35 -21.65 -4.47
N ARG A 110 3.69 -21.13 -3.29
CA ARG A 110 3.77 -19.70 -2.99
C ARG A 110 5.20 -19.31 -2.66
N ARG A 111 5.92 -18.84 -3.66
CA ARG A 111 7.27 -18.32 -3.44
C ARG A 111 7.22 -16.82 -3.26
N VAL A 112 7.78 -16.35 -2.16
CA VAL A 112 7.98 -14.91 -1.95
C VAL A 112 8.96 -14.40 -3.01
N VAL A 113 8.58 -13.35 -3.72
CA VAL A 113 9.38 -12.73 -4.79
C VAL A 113 9.98 -11.38 -4.38
N ALA A 114 9.33 -10.69 -3.45
CA ALA A 114 9.80 -9.45 -2.86
C ALA A 114 9.11 -9.23 -1.51
N THR A 115 9.71 -8.39 -0.65
CA THR A 115 9.12 -7.96 0.62
C THR A 115 9.27 -6.45 0.80
N SER A 116 8.36 -5.84 1.56
CA SER A 116 8.53 -4.46 2.01
C SER A 116 8.00 -4.32 3.44
N PRO A 117 8.85 -3.91 4.41
CA PRO A 117 8.38 -3.57 5.74
C PRO A 117 7.29 -2.50 5.71
N ILE A 118 6.36 -2.59 6.64
CA ILE A 118 5.48 -1.48 7.01
C ILE A 118 6.25 -0.61 7.99
N VAL A 119 6.38 0.66 7.67
CA VAL A 119 7.15 1.64 8.43
C VAL A 119 6.29 2.79 8.93
N LEU A 120 6.74 3.43 9.98
CA LEU A 120 6.18 4.67 10.47
C LEU A 120 7.07 5.82 10.01
N VAL A 121 6.57 6.65 9.10
CA VAL A 121 7.23 7.87 8.67
C VAL A 121 6.74 9.01 9.55
N VAL A 122 7.65 9.75 10.17
CA VAL A 122 7.30 10.87 11.06
C VAL A 122 7.94 12.16 10.60
N ALA A 123 7.23 13.27 10.74
CA ALA A 123 7.76 14.60 10.45
C ALA A 123 9.00 14.89 11.31
N SER A 124 9.97 15.60 10.73
CA SER A 124 11.18 15.99 11.45
C SER A 124 10.84 16.74 12.75
N GLY A 125 11.43 16.30 13.85
CA GLY A 125 11.18 16.80 15.20
C GLY A 125 10.08 16.05 15.98
N ARG A 126 9.33 15.15 15.33
CA ARG A 126 8.34 14.28 16.00
C ARG A 126 8.90 12.90 16.33
N GLU A 127 10.05 12.54 15.76
CA GLU A 127 10.71 11.26 15.99
C GLU A 127 11.06 11.01 17.46
N THR A 128 11.34 12.07 18.22
CA THR A 128 11.66 11.97 19.64
C THR A 128 10.50 11.42 20.46
N ASP A 129 9.25 11.77 20.12
CA ASP A 129 8.08 11.29 20.85
C ASP A 129 7.95 9.76 20.73
N VAL A 130 8.25 9.19 19.55
CA VAL A 130 8.24 7.75 19.31
C VAL A 130 9.47 7.07 19.93
N MET A 131 10.65 7.69 19.82
CA MET A 131 11.89 7.14 20.36
C MET A 131 11.91 7.12 21.89
N ASP A 132 11.28 8.09 22.56
CA ASP A 132 11.22 8.17 24.02
C ASP A 132 10.39 7.05 24.66
N CYS A 133 9.34 6.54 23.97
CA CYS A 133 8.57 5.40 24.44
C CYS A 133 9.01 4.06 23.82
N GLY A 134 10.00 4.09 22.92
CA GLY A 134 10.50 2.94 22.14
C GLY A 134 9.84 2.82 20.78
N PRO A 135 10.60 2.50 19.72
CA PRO A 135 10.09 2.39 18.36
C PRO A 135 9.31 1.06 18.18
N THR A 136 8.15 0.98 18.81
CA THR A 136 7.25 -0.18 18.77
C THR A 136 5.87 0.22 18.28
N TRP A 137 5.12 -0.73 17.72
CA TRP A 137 3.72 -0.50 17.36
C TRP A 137 2.86 -0.19 18.59
N THR A 138 3.22 -0.69 19.75
CA THR A 138 2.58 -0.36 21.05
C THR A 138 2.70 1.13 21.35
N CYS A 139 3.91 1.69 21.20
CA CYS A 139 4.13 3.12 21.38
C CYS A 139 3.36 3.95 20.35
N ALA A 140 3.49 3.62 19.06
CA ALA A 140 2.78 4.32 17.98
C ALA A 140 1.26 4.30 18.20
N SER A 141 0.69 3.13 18.54
CA SER A 141 -0.73 2.96 18.85
C SER A 141 -1.19 3.85 20.01
N SER A 142 -0.42 3.93 21.08
CA SER A 142 -0.73 4.80 22.23
C SER A 142 -0.69 6.28 21.85
N LEU A 143 0.35 6.73 21.14
CA LEU A 143 0.47 8.12 20.68
C LEU A 143 -0.67 8.54 19.75
N VAL A 144 -1.12 7.63 18.86
CA VAL A 144 -2.27 7.90 17.97
C VAL A 144 -3.53 8.07 18.79
N THR A 145 -3.82 7.18 19.74
CA THR A 145 -5.07 7.26 20.51
C THR A 145 -5.15 8.46 21.45
N THR A 146 -4.00 9.02 21.88
CA THR A 146 -3.93 10.25 22.67
C THR A 146 -3.95 11.53 21.81
N GLY A 147 -3.83 11.39 20.47
CA GLY A 147 -3.76 12.51 19.53
C GLY A 147 -2.38 13.19 19.47
N ASP A 148 -1.37 12.56 20.10
CA ASP A 148 0.02 13.04 20.06
C ASP A 148 0.69 12.69 18.72
N LEU A 149 0.14 11.73 17.96
CA LEU A 149 0.56 11.36 16.62
C LEU A 149 -0.68 11.24 15.70
N ARG A 150 -0.62 11.85 14.52
CA ARG A 150 -1.73 11.90 13.55
C ARG A 150 -1.31 11.24 12.23
N PRO A 151 -1.47 9.92 12.10
CA PRO A 151 -1.03 9.20 10.92
C PRO A 151 -1.94 9.43 9.72
N ALA A 152 -1.33 9.41 8.53
CA ALA A 152 -2.01 9.15 7.29
C ALA A 152 -1.89 7.67 6.93
N PHE A 153 -2.95 7.13 6.32
CA PHE A 153 -3.00 5.79 5.74
C PHE A 153 -3.51 5.86 4.31
N ALA A 154 -3.10 4.95 3.45
CA ALA A 154 -3.90 4.56 2.29
C ALA A 154 -5.28 4.06 2.79
N ASP A 155 -6.28 3.99 1.94
CA ASP A 155 -7.63 3.62 2.39
C ASP A 155 -7.71 2.16 2.89
N PRO A 156 -7.88 1.90 4.20
CA PRO A 156 -7.92 0.54 4.73
C PRO A 156 -9.11 -0.29 4.24
N SER A 157 -10.13 0.35 3.68
CA SER A 157 -11.30 -0.34 3.11
C SER A 157 -11.00 -0.94 1.73
N THR A 158 -10.08 -0.35 0.97
CA THR A 158 -9.81 -0.74 -0.41
C THR A 158 -8.37 -1.18 -0.65
N ASP A 159 -7.40 -0.63 0.09
CA ASP A 159 -5.98 -0.78 -0.19
C ASP A 159 -5.29 -1.75 0.77
N THR A 160 -4.38 -2.53 0.23
CA THR A 160 -3.58 -3.50 0.99
C THR A 160 -2.66 -2.81 2.00
N GLU A 161 -1.99 -1.73 1.59
CA GLU A 161 -1.11 -0.97 2.47
C GLU A 161 -1.87 -0.34 3.63
N GLY A 162 -3.06 0.23 3.35
CA GLY A 162 -3.91 0.84 4.37
C GLY A 162 -4.35 -0.16 5.43
N ILE A 163 -4.86 -1.34 5.03
CA ILE A 163 -5.29 -2.35 5.99
C ILE A 163 -4.11 -2.97 6.77
N ALA A 164 -2.94 -3.15 6.13
CA ALA A 164 -1.73 -3.62 6.79
C ALA A 164 -1.22 -2.61 7.83
N GLY A 165 -1.25 -1.31 7.51
CA GLY A 165 -0.87 -0.24 8.43
C GLY A 165 -1.77 -0.18 9.67
N VAL A 166 -3.09 -0.26 9.49
CA VAL A 166 -4.04 -0.32 10.61
C VAL A 166 -3.84 -1.60 11.42
N ALA A 167 -3.55 -2.74 10.76
CA ALA A 167 -3.29 -4.00 11.44
C ALA A 167 -2.01 -3.94 12.29
N ALA A 168 -0.94 -3.32 11.80
CA ALA A 168 0.29 -3.13 12.56
C ALA A 168 0.05 -2.31 13.84
N LEU A 169 -0.71 -1.20 13.75
CA LEU A 169 -1.13 -0.44 14.94
C LEU A 169 -2.03 -1.23 15.88
N ALA A 170 -2.98 -2.01 15.34
CA ALA A 170 -3.85 -2.88 16.14
C ALA A 170 -3.05 -3.96 16.88
N GLY A 171 -2.00 -4.51 16.24
CA GLY A 171 -1.04 -5.41 16.87
C GLY A 171 -0.42 -4.78 18.11
N GLY A 172 -0.03 -3.51 18.01
CA GLY A 172 0.47 -2.72 19.16
C GLY A 172 -0.54 -2.60 20.29
N TYR A 173 -1.79 -2.30 19.99
CA TYR A 173 -2.89 -2.26 20.98
C TYR A 173 -3.08 -3.60 21.68
N PHE A 174 -3.13 -4.71 20.93
CA PHE A 174 -3.33 -6.04 21.51
C PHE A 174 -2.13 -6.49 22.35
N ALA A 175 -0.91 -6.13 21.95
CA ALA A 175 0.29 -6.38 22.72
C ALA A 175 0.27 -5.63 24.07
N GLU A 176 -0.13 -4.36 24.09
CA GLU A 176 -0.30 -3.58 25.32
C GLU A 176 -1.39 -4.15 26.22
N ALA A 177 -2.52 -4.54 25.65
CA ALA A 177 -3.63 -5.15 26.38
C ALA A 177 -3.32 -6.56 26.90
N GLY A 178 -2.20 -7.17 26.49
CA GLY A 178 -1.88 -8.57 26.80
C GLY A 178 -2.92 -9.56 26.27
N ALA A 179 -3.58 -9.21 25.16
CA ALA A 179 -4.68 -9.96 24.57
C ALA A 179 -4.27 -10.49 23.18
N PRO A 180 -4.80 -11.64 22.74
CA PRO A 180 -4.50 -12.15 21.42
C PRO A 180 -5.17 -11.29 20.33
N PHE A 181 -4.44 -11.01 19.26
CA PHE A 181 -4.94 -10.33 18.09
C PHE A 181 -5.74 -11.32 17.21
N ASN A 182 -7.02 -11.45 17.49
CA ASN A 182 -7.93 -12.37 16.83
C ASN A 182 -9.38 -11.85 16.84
N LEU A 183 -10.28 -12.58 16.17
CA LEU A 183 -11.69 -12.21 16.03
C LEU A 183 -12.41 -12.01 17.37
N THR A 184 -12.05 -12.73 18.43
CA THR A 184 -12.65 -12.58 19.75
C THR A 184 -12.28 -11.24 20.38
N GLY A 185 -11.03 -10.80 20.19
CA GLY A 185 -10.54 -9.50 20.66
C GLY A 185 -11.33 -8.33 20.08
N PHE A 186 -11.79 -8.41 18.83
CA PHE A 186 -12.55 -7.36 18.14
C PHE A 186 -13.92 -7.05 18.74
N SER A 187 -14.51 -7.96 19.49
CA SER A 187 -15.78 -7.75 20.16
C SER A 187 -15.66 -7.06 21.52
N THR A 188 -14.46 -6.75 21.97
CA THR A 188 -14.25 -6.04 23.23
C THR A 188 -14.53 -4.55 23.08
N GLY A 189 -15.19 -3.96 24.08
CA GLY A 189 -15.43 -2.50 24.08
C GLY A 189 -14.14 -1.68 24.08
N GLY A 190 -13.04 -2.22 24.58
CA GLY A 190 -11.73 -1.58 24.54
C GLY A 190 -11.21 -1.43 23.12
N PHE A 191 -11.26 -2.50 22.32
CA PHE A 191 -10.82 -2.44 20.91
C PHE A 191 -11.69 -1.48 20.07
N ILE A 192 -13.02 -1.51 20.25
CA ILE A 192 -13.92 -0.60 19.53
C ILE A 192 -13.55 0.85 19.83
N GLY A 193 -13.38 1.19 21.11
CA GLY A 193 -12.99 2.55 21.50
C GLY A 193 -11.60 2.96 21.02
N TRP A 194 -10.67 2.00 20.93
CA TRP A 194 -9.36 2.22 20.32
C TRP A 194 -9.47 2.51 18.82
N LEU A 195 -10.24 1.71 18.08
CA LEU A 195 -10.43 1.89 16.63
C LEU A 195 -11.09 3.23 16.31
N ASP A 196 -12.13 3.61 17.07
CA ASP A 196 -12.79 4.92 16.96
C ASP A 196 -11.80 6.07 17.20
N ALA A 197 -10.85 5.91 18.13
CA ALA A 197 -9.81 6.89 18.38
C ALA A 197 -8.83 6.97 17.20
N VAL A 198 -8.36 5.84 16.68
CA VAL A 198 -7.49 5.79 15.49
C VAL A 198 -8.16 6.46 14.29
N GLN A 199 -9.42 6.13 14.00
CA GLN A 199 -10.16 6.74 12.88
C GLN A 199 -10.32 8.25 13.04
N ARG A 200 -10.53 8.73 14.25
CA ARG A 200 -10.69 10.16 14.52
C ARG A 200 -9.39 10.95 14.37
N GLU A 201 -8.26 10.39 14.79
CA GLU A 201 -6.97 11.05 14.80
C GLU A 201 -6.15 10.83 13.51
N SER A 202 -6.58 9.91 12.65
CA SER A 202 -5.93 9.61 11.38
C SER A 202 -6.61 10.28 10.19
N THR A 203 -5.92 10.25 9.05
CA THR A 203 -6.44 10.73 7.77
C THR A 203 -6.25 9.65 6.72
N VAL A 204 -7.30 9.34 5.96
CA VAL A 204 -7.18 8.52 4.76
C VAL A 204 -6.60 9.37 3.63
N SER A 205 -5.39 9.07 3.21
CA SER A 205 -4.67 9.77 2.15
C SER A 205 -3.61 8.88 1.50
N PRO A 206 -3.71 8.62 0.21
CA PRO A 206 -2.69 7.86 -0.52
C PRO A 206 -1.37 8.62 -0.70
N SER A 207 -1.31 9.90 -0.31
CA SER A 207 -0.13 10.76 -0.40
C SER A 207 0.34 11.20 0.98
N GLY A 208 0.30 10.29 1.96
CA GLY A 208 0.61 10.62 3.35
C GLY A 208 2.00 11.20 3.53
N VAL A 209 3.02 10.56 2.95
CA VAL A 209 4.43 10.99 3.06
C VAL A 209 4.68 12.31 2.34
N GLU A 210 4.15 12.49 1.13
CA GLU A 210 4.25 13.77 0.40
C GLU A 210 3.60 14.92 1.19
N ASN A 211 2.48 14.64 1.86
CA ASN A 211 1.79 15.64 2.67
C ASN A 211 2.64 16.05 3.89
N ILE A 212 3.34 15.11 4.53
CA ILE A 212 4.28 15.43 5.61
C ILE A 212 5.38 16.37 5.11
N ILE A 213 5.99 16.06 3.96
CA ILE A 213 7.05 16.86 3.36
C ILE A 213 6.52 18.25 2.95
N ARG A 214 5.39 18.28 2.25
CA ARG A 214 4.81 19.50 1.70
C ARG A 214 4.34 20.47 2.77
N PHE A 215 3.75 19.96 3.85
CA PHE A 215 3.13 20.77 4.89
C PHE A 215 3.91 20.78 6.21
N ALA A 216 5.15 20.21 6.21
CA ALA A 216 6.01 20.11 7.38
C ALA A 216 5.29 19.55 8.63
N GLY A 217 4.48 18.52 8.43
CA GLY A 217 3.72 17.86 9.50
C GLY A 217 2.51 18.62 10.06
N SER A 218 2.11 19.73 9.44
CA SER A 218 0.99 20.54 10.01
C SER A 218 -0.40 19.91 9.82
N GLN A 219 -0.58 19.06 8.82
CA GLN A 219 -1.83 18.32 8.59
C GLN A 219 -1.76 16.92 9.21
N ASN A 220 -0.84 16.11 8.70
CA ASN A 220 -0.46 14.82 9.25
C ASN A 220 0.99 14.94 9.68
N ASP A 221 1.33 14.51 10.88
CA ASP A 221 2.70 14.51 11.38
C ASP A 221 3.37 13.14 11.25
N SER A 222 2.60 12.15 10.78
CA SER A 222 3.09 10.80 10.49
C SER A 222 2.32 10.14 9.34
N ALA A 223 2.87 9.06 8.79
CA ALA A 223 2.23 8.17 7.85
C ALA A 223 2.67 6.73 8.13
N VAL A 224 1.78 5.77 7.87
CA VAL A 224 2.10 4.35 7.91
C VAL A 224 2.01 3.82 6.49
N VAL A 225 3.14 3.42 5.95
CA VAL A 225 3.31 3.06 4.53
C VAL A 225 4.32 1.93 4.39
N THR A 226 4.50 1.41 3.18
CA THR A 226 5.61 0.50 2.87
C THR A 226 6.96 1.22 2.90
N GLU A 227 8.02 0.50 3.25
CA GLU A 227 9.39 1.03 3.17
C GLU A 227 9.72 1.55 1.77
N ALA A 228 9.32 0.80 0.74
CA ALA A 228 9.57 1.16 -0.65
C ALA A 228 8.97 2.54 -1.00
N GLU A 229 7.71 2.80 -0.62
CA GLU A 229 7.09 4.11 -0.81
C GLU A 229 7.81 5.19 0.01
N ALA A 230 8.09 4.90 1.28
CA ALA A 230 8.77 5.86 2.15
C ALA A 230 10.13 6.28 1.58
N LEU A 231 10.95 5.34 1.10
CA LEU A 231 12.25 5.60 0.52
C LEU A 231 12.17 6.38 -0.81
N ASP A 232 11.25 6.00 -1.70
CA ASP A 232 11.04 6.69 -2.98
C ASP A 232 10.65 8.16 -2.76
N VAL A 233 9.68 8.41 -1.87
CA VAL A 233 9.18 9.77 -1.63
C VAL A 233 10.21 10.61 -0.86
N THR A 234 10.86 10.06 0.18
CA THR A 234 11.85 10.80 0.97
C THR A 234 13.12 11.05 0.18
N GLY A 235 13.53 10.13 -0.69
CA GLY A 235 14.70 10.29 -1.58
C GLY A 235 14.59 11.46 -2.55
N ARG A 236 13.37 11.89 -2.87
CA ARG A 236 13.09 13.05 -3.75
C ARG A 236 12.91 14.36 -2.97
N ALA A 237 12.88 14.32 -1.65
CA ALA A 237 12.62 15.48 -0.82
C ALA A 237 13.87 16.37 -0.70
N ALA A 238 13.74 17.67 -1.07
CA ALA A 238 14.81 18.65 -0.89
C ALA A 238 14.79 19.33 0.48
N GLN A 239 13.68 19.27 1.20
CA GLN A 239 13.47 19.90 2.52
C GLN A 239 12.40 19.14 3.31
N ASN A 240 12.31 19.37 4.60
CA ASN A 240 11.35 18.72 5.51
C ASN A 240 11.42 17.19 5.40
N VAL A 241 12.63 16.64 5.20
CA VAL A 241 12.83 15.19 5.07
C VAL A 241 12.35 14.53 6.36
N PRO A 242 11.33 13.67 6.29
CA PRO A 242 10.85 12.97 7.48
C PRO A 242 11.81 11.85 7.89
N VAL A 243 11.59 11.32 9.08
CA VAL A 243 12.33 10.17 9.61
C VAL A 243 11.54 8.91 9.40
N ILE A 244 12.17 7.86 8.84
CA ILE A 244 11.58 6.54 8.68
C ILE A 244 11.95 5.73 9.93
N LEU A 245 10.93 5.23 10.63
CA LEU A 245 11.07 4.38 11.81
C LEU A 245 10.53 2.98 11.48
N TYR A 246 11.17 1.97 12.06
CA TYR A 246 10.79 0.56 11.94
C TYR A 246 10.28 0.08 13.29
N PRO A 247 8.95 0.22 13.57
CA PRO A 247 8.42 -0.22 14.85
C PRO A 247 8.48 -1.74 14.99
N GLU A 248 8.86 -2.21 16.18
CA GLU A 248 8.89 -3.64 16.50
C GLU A 248 7.55 -4.14 17.07
N PRO A 249 7.19 -5.42 16.75
CA PRO A 249 7.79 -6.29 15.77
C PRO A 249 7.61 -5.75 14.35
N VAL A 250 8.62 -5.96 13.47
CA VAL A 250 8.55 -5.45 12.09
C VAL A 250 7.44 -6.18 11.33
N ALA A 251 6.40 -5.45 10.95
CA ALA A 251 5.38 -5.94 10.03
C ALA A 251 5.83 -5.74 8.58
N SER A 252 5.44 -6.62 7.65
CA SER A 252 5.84 -6.52 6.25
C SER A 252 4.79 -7.06 5.30
N LEU A 253 4.85 -6.63 4.05
CA LEU A 253 4.15 -7.23 2.92
C LEU A 253 5.11 -8.15 2.16
N ALA A 254 4.83 -9.44 2.17
CA ALA A 254 5.54 -10.44 1.37
C ALA A 254 4.74 -10.75 0.10
N VAL A 255 5.29 -10.46 -1.07
CA VAL A 255 4.61 -10.61 -2.37
C VAL A 255 4.85 -12.00 -2.92
N VAL A 256 3.77 -12.63 -3.40
CA VAL A 256 3.77 -13.94 -4.07
C VAL A 256 3.05 -13.86 -5.41
N ALA A 257 3.38 -14.78 -6.32
CA ALA A 257 2.60 -15.06 -7.52
C ALA A 257 2.00 -16.47 -7.39
N VAL A 258 0.71 -16.61 -7.65
CA VAL A 258 -0.07 -17.83 -7.41
C VAL A 258 -0.84 -18.20 -8.65
N ALA A 259 -0.77 -19.47 -9.10
CA ALA A 259 -1.63 -19.98 -10.15
C ALA A 259 -3.07 -20.12 -9.67
N VAL A 260 -4.00 -19.83 -10.54
CA VAL A 260 -5.46 -19.77 -10.27
C VAL A 260 -6.16 -20.93 -11.00
N GLY A 261 -6.93 -21.73 -10.29
CA GLY A 261 -7.68 -22.85 -10.86
C GLY A 261 -6.74 -23.90 -11.45
N ASP A 262 -6.91 -24.18 -12.73
CA ASP A 262 -6.13 -25.17 -13.50
C ASP A 262 -4.91 -24.55 -14.24
N ALA A 263 -4.56 -23.29 -13.96
CA ALA A 263 -3.41 -22.64 -14.58
C ALA A 263 -2.09 -23.29 -14.15
N ASP A 264 -1.08 -23.24 -15.05
CA ASP A 264 0.21 -23.86 -14.80
C ASP A 264 0.98 -23.10 -13.69
N PRO A 265 1.42 -23.76 -12.62
CA PRO A 265 2.27 -23.12 -11.59
C PRO A 265 3.59 -22.55 -12.13
N ASP A 266 4.13 -23.08 -13.24
CA ASP A 266 5.34 -22.56 -13.86
C ASP A 266 5.08 -21.18 -14.48
N ASP A 267 3.91 -20.94 -15.06
CA ASP A 267 3.52 -19.62 -15.57
C ASP A 267 3.45 -18.59 -14.43
N ALA A 268 2.88 -18.95 -13.28
CA ALA A 268 2.84 -18.08 -12.11
C ALA A 268 4.25 -17.77 -11.58
N ARG A 269 5.17 -18.75 -11.63
CA ARG A 269 6.56 -18.56 -11.23
C ARG A 269 7.26 -17.55 -12.14
N ASP A 270 7.13 -17.68 -13.46
CA ASP A 270 7.75 -16.78 -14.43
C ASP A 270 7.23 -15.34 -14.28
N VAL A 271 5.92 -15.17 -14.10
CA VAL A 271 5.31 -13.88 -13.77
C VAL A 271 5.87 -13.33 -12.46
N GLY A 272 5.98 -14.16 -11.42
CA GLY A 272 6.53 -13.80 -10.12
C GLY A 272 7.97 -13.33 -10.19
N GLU A 273 8.84 -14.00 -10.96
CA GLU A 273 10.24 -13.62 -11.14
C GLU A 273 10.36 -12.25 -11.82
N GLN A 274 9.54 -12.00 -12.86
CA GLN A 274 9.50 -10.71 -13.54
C GLN A 274 9.03 -9.59 -12.59
N VAL A 275 7.93 -9.78 -11.89
CA VAL A 275 7.40 -8.80 -10.94
C VAL A 275 8.39 -8.56 -9.79
N GLY A 276 8.99 -9.62 -9.26
CA GLY A 276 9.99 -9.51 -8.20
C GLY A 276 11.22 -8.69 -8.62
N ALA A 277 11.67 -8.80 -9.88
CA ALA A 277 12.74 -7.96 -10.39
C ALA A 277 12.34 -6.48 -10.42
N GLN A 278 11.14 -6.16 -10.96
CA GLN A 278 10.63 -4.79 -11.03
C GLN A 278 10.38 -4.19 -9.65
N LEU A 279 9.90 -4.98 -8.69
CA LEU A 279 9.72 -4.53 -7.31
C LEU A 279 11.05 -4.15 -6.65
N ARG A 280 12.10 -4.95 -6.86
CA ARG A 280 13.44 -4.60 -6.36
C ARG A 280 13.98 -3.31 -6.98
N ASP A 281 13.75 -3.10 -8.26
CA ASP A 281 14.09 -1.83 -8.93
C ASP A 281 13.28 -0.64 -8.38
N ALA A 282 12.07 -0.90 -7.89
CA ALA A 282 11.22 0.07 -7.20
C ALA A 282 11.49 0.21 -5.68
N GLY A 283 12.58 -0.37 -5.16
CA GLY A 283 12.99 -0.21 -3.77
C GLY A 283 12.44 -1.26 -2.79
N TRP A 284 11.74 -2.28 -3.28
CA TRP A 284 11.37 -3.41 -2.45
C TRP A 284 12.58 -4.29 -2.16
N ARG A 285 12.57 -4.97 -1.04
CA ARG A 285 13.61 -5.94 -0.68
C ARG A 285 13.46 -7.23 -1.47
N GLY A 286 14.53 -8.04 -1.52
CA GLY A 286 14.47 -9.40 -2.05
C GLY A 286 13.57 -10.33 -1.22
N PRO A 287 13.39 -11.58 -1.69
CA PRO A 287 12.55 -12.58 -1.00
C PRO A 287 13.06 -12.96 0.40
N ASP A 288 14.35 -12.75 0.68
CA ASP A 288 14.97 -12.98 1.98
C ASP A 288 14.76 -11.81 2.98
N GLY A 289 14.09 -10.75 2.56
CA GLY A 289 13.83 -9.58 3.39
C GLY A 289 15.07 -8.78 3.79
N ALA A 290 16.24 -9.08 3.19
CA ALA A 290 17.48 -8.38 3.50
C ALA A 290 17.44 -6.94 3.00
N SER A 291 17.81 -5.99 3.86
CA SER A 291 17.93 -4.57 3.51
C SER A 291 19.29 -4.28 2.88
N ALA A 292 19.29 -3.60 1.73
CA ALA A 292 20.52 -3.07 1.12
C ALA A 292 21.11 -1.91 1.94
N ASP A 293 20.28 -1.16 2.66
CA ASP A 293 20.65 0.08 3.38
C ASP A 293 20.79 -0.12 4.90
N GLY A 294 20.86 -1.39 5.38
CA GLY A 294 21.10 -1.71 6.79
C GLY A 294 19.86 -1.55 7.70
N GLY A 295 18.67 -1.49 7.15
CA GLY A 295 17.42 -1.58 7.92
C GLY A 295 17.28 -2.94 8.62
N PRO A 296 16.34 -3.08 9.59
CA PRO A 296 16.12 -4.33 10.29
C PRO A 296 15.73 -5.44 9.31
N ALA A 297 16.16 -6.67 9.60
CA ALA A 297 15.73 -7.84 8.82
C ALA A 297 14.22 -8.04 9.01
N VAL A 298 13.53 -8.43 7.93
CA VAL A 298 12.16 -8.92 8.00
C VAL A 298 12.20 -10.39 8.43
N GLY A 299 11.37 -10.76 9.41
CA GLY A 299 11.25 -12.16 9.85
C GLY A 299 10.57 -13.04 8.80
N GLU A 300 10.59 -14.36 9.04
CA GLU A 300 9.81 -15.32 8.23
C GLU A 300 8.30 -15.07 8.37
N ASP A 301 7.86 -14.65 9.56
CA ASP A 301 6.50 -14.18 9.81
C ASP A 301 6.42 -12.70 9.44
N ASP A 302 5.44 -12.34 8.63
CA ASP A 302 5.23 -10.96 8.16
C ASP A 302 4.76 -9.99 9.27
N GLY A 303 4.56 -10.47 10.49
CA GLY A 303 4.12 -9.68 11.64
C GLY A 303 2.69 -9.17 11.57
N LEU A 304 1.92 -9.60 10.55
CA LEU A 304 0.52 -9.28 10.35
C LEU A 304 -0.36 -10.43 10.87
N PRO A 305 -1.61 -10.18 11.22
CA PRO A 305 -2.56 -11.24 11.58
C PRO A 305 -3.04 -11.98 10.32
N SER A 306 -3.67 -13.17 10.52
CA SER A 306 -4.23 -13.95 9.41
C SER A 306 -5.24 -13.16 8.55
N GLY A 307 -5.42 -13.59 7.31
CA GLY A 307 -6.32 -12.96 6.35
C GLY A 307 -7.75 -12.78 6.86
N GLY A 308 -8.29 -13.75 7.60
CA GLY A 308 -9.63 -13.65 8.19
C GLY A 308 -9.75 -12.58 9.27
N VAL A 309 -8.69 -12.35 10.02
CA VAL A 309 -8.62 -11.25 11.00
C VAL A 309 -8.58 -9.90 10.26
N LEU A 310 -7.85 -9.80 9.14
CA LEU A 310 -7.81 -8.58 8.33
C LEU A 310 -9.15 -8.27 7.64
N VAL A 311 -9.85 -9.30 7.14
CA VAL A 311 -11.22 -9.13 6.62
C VAL A 311 -12.14 -8.56 7.70
N ALA A 312 -12.07 -9.08 8.92
CA ALA A 312 -12.88 -8.58 10.03
C ALA A 312 -12.47 -7.16 10.47
N LEU A 313 -11.17 -6.85 10.47
CA LEU A 313 -10.66 -5.51 10.78
C LEU A 313 -11.16 -4.48 9.77
N ARG A 314 -11.11 -4.80 8.46
CA ARG A 314 -11.67 -3.98 7.40
C ARG A 314 -13.14 -3.72 7.60
N GLN A 315 -13.94 -4.76 7.85
CA GLN A 315 -15.38 -4.61 8.10
C GLN A 315 -15.68 -3.72 9.30
N ARG A 316 -14.80 -3.71 10.30
CA ARG A 316 -14.92 -2.81 11.45
C ARG A 316 -14.52 -1.37 11.12
N TRP A 317 -13.54 -1.20 10.25
CA TRP A 317 -13.13 0.13 9.78
C TRP A 317 -14.25 0.86 9.03
N GLU A 318 -15.09 0.13 8.30
CA GLU A 318 -16.20 0.66 7.49
C GLU A 318 -17.45 1.03 8.31
N GLN A 319 -17.53 0.66 9.58
CA GLN A 319 -18.71 0.89 10.45
C GLN A 319 -18.63 2.23 11.18
#